data_5ad923c3e08a9f159ff4cf6d9213766e
#
_entry.id   5ad923c3e08a9f159ff4cf6d9213766e
#
_cell.length_a   1.000
_cell.length_b   1.000
_cell.length_c   1.000
_cell.angle_alpha   90.00
_cell.angle_beta   90.00
_cell.angle_gamma   90.00
#
_symmetry.space_group_name_H-M   'P 1'
#
loop_
_entity.id
_entity.type
_entity.pdbx_description
1 polymer ?
#
loop_
_entity_poly.entity_id
_entity_poly.type
_entity_poly.pdbx_seq_one_letter_code
_entity_poly.pdbx_strand_id
1 'polypeptide(L)'
;FDRIISINDSIFSGKKKNQGEIMKTLRGAKNSTVKLGVQRGNSPELLYFDVTRGDVPVNSVDVSYEAAKGIGYIKVSKFARNTYNEFITAIAKLKQAGCTSFVIDLRGNTGGYMDAAINMINEFMPEGRLIVYTEGKSFPRSDVYANGTGTCKDAPIVVLTDEISASASEIFSGAIQDNDRGTIIGRRTYGKGLVQTQMSLSDGSEMRLTIARYYTPSGRCIQKKYEMGNTDAYDQDIYNRYMHGEFDSADSIKMDDSLKYQTVGGRTVYGGGGIMPDIFIPRDTSGVTSYYSNVVNSGVLYLYALEYSDRHREKLGSFKTWEELYNYLQQQPLLSDFVNFAATKGIKRRPTLINISGKLIENQLQAYIVRNFFDEAGFYPIFLKDDVTLLR
;
A
#
# COMPACT_ATOMS: atom_id res chain seq x y z
N PHE A 1 -18.25 12.86 5.50
CA PHE A 1 -19.25 12.41 6.50
C PHE A 1 -20.70 12.51 5.99
N ASP A 2 -20.91 13.12 4.83
CA ASP A 2 -22.24 13.26 4.24
C ASP A 2 -22.77 11.91 3.76
N ARG A 3 -24.05 11.66 3.92
CA ARG A 3 -24.70 10.41 3.50
C ARG A 3 -25.53 10.67 2.25
N ILE A 4 -25.24 9.98 1.16
CA ILE A 4 -26.04 10.07 -0.07
C ILE A 4 -27.38 9.38 0.16
N ILE A 5 -28.46 10.14 0.11
CA ILE A 5 -29.85 9.67 0.32
C ILE A 5 -30.57 9.49 -1.01
N SER A 6 -30.37 10.41 -1.97
CA SER A 6 -30.99 10.33 -3.29
C SER A 6 -29.98 10.56 -4.42
N ILE A 7 -30.26 9.98 -5.57
CA ILE A 7 -29.51 10.16 -6.81
C ILE A 7 -30.52 10.45 -7.91
N ASN A 8 -30.35 11.59 -8.65
CA ASN A 8 -31.27 12.05 -9.68
C ASN A 8 -32.74 12.04 -9.20
N ASP A 9 -32.99 12.65 -8.04
CA ASP A 9 -34.30 12.77 -7.38
C ASP A 9 -34.95 11.44 -6.95
N SER A 10 -34.29 10.30 -7.14
CA SER A 10 -34.76 9.00 -6.67
C SER A 10 -34.13 8.65 -5.33
N ILE A 11 -34.94 8.25 -4.33
CA ILE A 11 -34.44 7.80 -3.03
C ILE A 11 -33.61 6.52 -3.25
N PHE A 12 -32.35 6.59 -2.83
CA PHE A 12 -31.37 5.54 -3.00
C PHE A 12 -31.02 4.82 -1.70
N SER A 13 -31.06 5.52 -0.57
CA SER A 13 -30.81 4.96 0.76
C SER A 13 -31.92 4.00 1.21
N GLY A 14 -31.60 3.16 2.20
CA GLY A 14 -32.57 2.22 2.80
C GLY A 14 -32.88 0.97 1.97
N LYS A 15 -32.37 0.84 0.75
CA LYS A 15 -32.45 -0.36 -0.08
C LYS A 15 -31.18 -1.18 0.07
N LYS A 16 -31.29 -2.50 0.25
CA LYS A 16 -30.13 -3.39 0.19
C LYS A 16 -29.59 -3.40 -1.24
N LYS A 17 -28.61 -2.55 -1.52
CA LYS A 17 -27.89 -2.50 -2.79
C LYS A 17 -26.47 -2.99 -2.60
N ASN A 18 -25.98 -3.77 -3.54
CA ASN A 18 -24.58 -4.18 -3.54
C ASN A 18 -23.68 -3.04 -4.06
N GLN A 19 -22.40 -3.14 -3.81
CA GLN A 19 -21.42 -2.11 -4.23
C GLN A 19 -21.42 -1.87 -5.74
N GLY A 20 -21.63 -2.90 -6.55
CA GLY A 20 -21.69 -2.80 -8.01
C GLY A 20 -22.88 -1.95 -8.50
N GLU A 21 -24.05 -2.10 -7.89
CA GLU A 21 -25.23 -1.28 -8.20
C GLU A 21 -25.01 0.18 -7.81
N ILE A 22 -24.37 0.44 -6.65
CA ILE A 22 -24.02 1.78 -6.22
C ILE A 22 -23.08 2.42 -7.25
N MET A 23 -22.02 1.74 -7.63
CA MET A 23 -21.07 2.21 -8.60
C MET A 23 -21.68 2.46 -9.97
N LYS A 24 -22.54 1.54 -10.45
CA LYS A 24 -23.25 1.69 -11.74
C LYS A 24 -24.16 2.90 -11.78
N THR A 25 -24.81 3.22 -10.66
CA THR A 25 -25.72 4.38 -10.58
C THR A 25 -24.96 5.72 -10.51
N LEU A 26 -23.82 5.74 -9.81
CA LEU A 26 -23.01 6.96 -9.66
C LEU A 26 -22.15 7.24 -10.90
N ARG A 27 -21.61 6.21 -11.57
CA ARG A 27 -20.81 6.34 -12.79
C ARG A 27 -21.67 6.79 -13.97
N GLY A 28 -21.05 7.39 -14.95
CA GLY A 28 -21.64 7.82 -16.21
C GLY A 28 -20.63 8.43 -17.15
N ALA A 29 -21.07 8.97 -18.28
CA ALA A 29 -20.19 9.61 -19.25
C ALA A 29 -19.44 10.79 -18.63
N LYS A 30 -18.17 10.96 -19.01
CA LYS A 30 -17.36 12.13 -18.60
C LYS A 30 -18.09 13.42 -18.99
N ASN A 31 -18.04 14.42 -18.13
CA ASN A 31 -18.74 15.71 -18.25
C ASN A 31 -20.27 15.63 -18.11
N SER A 32 -20.86 14.46 -17.86
CA SER A 32 -22.28 14.39 -17.50
C SER A 32 -22.48 14.77 -16.03
N THR A 33 -23.65 15.30 -15.68
CA THR A 33 -23.99 15.71 -14.32
C THR A 33 -24.82 14.63 -13.62
N VAL A 34 -24.62 14.47 -12.31
CA VAL A 34 -25.47 13.68 -11.43
C VAL A 34 -25.89 14.57 -10.25
N LYS A 35 -27.20 14.59 -9.95
CA LYS A 35 -27.74 15.30 -8.80
C LYS A 35 -27.74 14.37 -7.59
N LEU A 36 -27.08 14.80 -6.52
CA LEU A 36 -26.99 14.06 -5.26
C LEU A 36 -27.78 14.79 -4.17
N GLY A 37 -28.71 14.09 -3.54
CA GLY A 37 -29.35 14.55 -2.31
C GLY A 37 -28.61 13.94 -1.12
N VAL A 38 -28.05 14.78 -0.28
CA VAL A 38 -27.11 14.42 0.77
C VAL A 38 -27.65 14.84 2.12
N GLN A 39 -27.64 13.94 3.08
CA GLN A 39 -27.89 14.24 4.48
C GLN A 39 -26.57 14.54 5.19
N ARG A 40 -26.48 15.72 5.79
CA ARG A 40 -25.32 16.17 6.56
C ARG A 40 -25.63 16.13 8.05
N GLY A 41 -24.86 15.30 8.79
CA GLY A 41 -25.10 15.09 10.22
C GLY A 41 -26.51 14.54 10.48
N ASN A 42 -27.19 15.08 11.49
CA ASN A 42 -28.56 14.71 11.85
C ASN A 42 -29.61 15.67 11.28
N SER A 43 -29.25 16.54 10.34
CA SER A 43 -30.23 17.45 9.71
C SER A 43 -31.33 16.64 9.01
N PRO A 44 -32.62 16.95 9.22
CA PRO A 44 -33.71 16.35 8.45
C PRO A 44 -33.75 16.85 7.00
N GLU A 45 -33.14 18.00 6.72
CA GLU A 45 -33.10 18.59 5.39
C GLU A 45 -31.98 18.02 4.54
N LEU A 46 -32.29 17.70 3.28
CA LEU A 46 -31.29 17.25 2.30
C LEU A 46 -30.64 18.45 1.62
N LEU A 47 -29.32 18.39 1.51
CA LEU A 47 -28.55 19.28 0.66
C LEU A 47 -28.44 18.66 -0.73
N TYR A 48 -28.64 19.47 -1.77
CA TYR A 48 -28.56 18.99 -3.14
C TYR A 48 -27.31 19.55 -3.82
N PHE A 49 -26.60 18.66 -4.52
CA PHE A 49 -25.38 18.99 -5.25
C PHE A 49 -25.45 18.42 -6.65
N ASP A 50 -25.19 19.27 -7.63
CA ASP A 50 -24.95 18.84 -9.01
C ASP A 50 -23.46 18.55 -9.19
N VAL A 51 -23.12 17.27 -9.34
CA VAL A 51 -21.74 16.80 -9.46
C VAL A 51 -21.45 16.43 -10.90
N THR A 52 -20.50 17.13 -11.51
CA THR A 52 -20.02 16.81 -12.85
C THR A 52 -19.08 15.61 -12.78
N ARG A 53 -19.38 14.56 -13.55
CA ARG A 53 -18.54 13.37 -13.64
C ARG A 53 -17.24 13.67 -14.36
N GLY A 54 -16.15 13.20 -13.85
CA GLY A 54 -14.81 13.34 -14.39
C GLY A 54 -13.93 12.13 -14.08
N ASP A 55 -12.71 12.18 -14.57
CA ASP A 55 -11.69 11.23 -14.16
C ASP A 55 -11.30 11.53 -12.71
N VAL A 56 -11.43 10.54 -11.84
CA VAL A 56 -10.98 10.65 -10.45
C VAL A 56 -9.54 10.16 -10.41
N PRO A 57 -8.55 11.05 -10.18
CA PRO A 57 -7.17 10.60 -10.04
C PRO A 57 -7.06 9.67 -8.82
N VAL A 58 -6.46 8.52 -9.02
CA VAL A 58 -6.14 7.59 -7.94
C VAL A 58 -4.65 7.66 -7.74
N ASN A 59 -4.22 8.35 -6.71
CA ASN A 59 -2.81 8.48 -6.36
C ASN A 59 -2.19 7.10 -6.16
N SER A 60 -0.96 6.99 -6.52
CA SER A 60 -0.12 5.81 -6.36
C SER A 60 1.00 6.04 -5.33
N VAL A 61 1.36 7.30 -5.11
CA VAL A 61 2.12 7.75 -3.94
C VAL A 61 1.12 8.25 -2.91
N ASP A 62 0.87 7.45 -1.88
CA ASP A 62 -0.16 7.74 -0.88
C ASP A 62 0.24 8.93 -0.01
N VAL A 63 1.51 8.97 0.39
CA VAL A 63 2.05 10.03 1.26
C VAL A 63 3.56 10.18 1.09
N SER A 64 4.06 11.38 1.36
CA SER A 64 5.49 11.66 1.57
C SER A 64 5.67 12.66 2.71
N TYR A 65 6.55 12.35 3.65
CA TYR A 65 6.88 13.21 4.80
C TYR A 65 8.29 12.94 5.33
N GLU A 66 8.82 13.85 6.11
CA GLU A 66 10.07 13.64 6.85
C GLU A 66 9.79 12.74 8.07
N ALA A 67 10.19 11.46 7.99
CA ALA A 67 9.96 10.49 9.06
C ALA A 67 10.90 10.66 10.25
N ALA A 68 12.14 11.11 9.98
CA ALA A 68 13.12 11.53 10.95
C ALA A 68 14.00 12.62 10.30
N LYS A 69 14.74 13.35 11.11
CA LYS A 69 15.55 14.48 10.61
C LYS A 69 16.44 14.07 9.42
N GLY A 70 16.18 14.65 8.27
CA GLY A 70 16.90 14.40 7.02
C GLY A 70 16.52 13.10 6.30
N ILE A 71 15.52 12.34 6.79
CA ILE A 71 15.06 11.08 6.22
C ILE A 71 13.63 11.25 5.68
N GLY A 72 13.50 11.21 4.36
CA GLY A 72 12.22 11.27 3.66
C GLY A 72 11.60 9.88 3.53
N TYR A 73 10.35 9.74 3.95
CA TYR A 73 9.53 8.54 3.74
C TYR A 73 8.56 8.76 2.58
N ILE A 74 8.45 7.76 1.70
CA ILE A 74 7.52 7.77 0.56
C ILE A 74 6.80 6.42 0.51
N LYS A 75 5.46 6.44 0.67
CA LYS A 75 4.60 5.27 0.48
C LYS A 75 4.12 5.17 -0.95
N VAL A 76 4.46 4.07 -1.62
CA VAL A 76 3.99 3.76 -2.98
C VAL A 76 3.09 2.54 -2.92
N SER A 77 1.79 2.73 -3.14
CA SER A 77 0.78 1.67 -3.00
C SER A 77 0.59 0.84 -4.27
N LYS A 78 0.96 1.36 -5.42
CA LYS A 78 0.90 0.68 -6.73
C LYS A 78 1.81 1.37 -7.75
N PHE A 79 2.06 0.70 -8.87
CA PHE A 79 2.75 1.29 -10.03
C PHE A 79 1.73 1.59 -11.14
N ALA A 80 1.17 2.80 -11.12
CA ALA A 80 0.26 3.34 -12.13
C ALA A 80 1.03 4.13 -13.19
N ARG A 81 0.36 4.59 -14.26
CA ARG A 81 0.98 5.39 -15.32
C ARG A 81 1.58 6.70 -14.83
N ASN A 82 0.99 7.30 -13.79
CA ASN A 82 1.42 8.59 -13.25
C ASN A 82 2.35 8.47 -12.02
N THR A 83 2.67 7.25 -11.58
CA THR A 83 3.45 7.02 -10.35
C THR A 83 4.80 7.72 -10.36
N TYR A 84 5.50 7.71 -11.50
CA TYR A 84 6.80 8.38 -11.57
C TYR A 84 6.67 9.90 -11.35
N ASN A 85 5.67 10.55 -11.93
CA ASN A 85 5.46 11.99 -11.75
C ASN A 85 5.10 12.34 -10.29
N GLU A 86 4.29 11.52 -9.65
CA GLU A 86 3.96 11.67 -8.24
C GLU A 86 5.20 11.45 -7.36
N PHE A 87 5.99 10.44 -7.69
CA PHE A 87 7.20 10.08 -6.97
C PHE A 87 8.27 11.17 -7.05
N ILE A 88 8.56 11.70 -8.23
CA ILE A 88 9.58 12.75 -8.38
C ILE A 88 9.12 14.06 -7.73
N THR A 89 7.82 14.34 -7.71
CA THR A 89 7.26 15.46 -6.96
C THR A 89 7.45 15.27 -5.45
N ALA A 90 7.24 14.06 -4.93
CA ALA A 90 7.50 13.73 -3.54
C ALA A 90 8.98 13.87 -3.17
N ILE A 91 9.90 13.36 -4.00
CA ILE A 91 11.35 13.52 -3.85
C ILE A 91 11.73 15.01 -3.79
N ALA A 92 11.24 15.82 -4.74
CA ALA A 92 11.53 17.25 -4.78
C ALA A 92 11.07 17.98 -3.51
N LYS A 93 9.86 17.69 -3.05
CA LYS A 93 9.30 18.24 -1.81
C LYS A 93 10.17 17.86 -0.59
N LEU A 94 10.55 16.60 -0.47
CA LEU A 94 11.39 16.13 0.63
C LEU A 94 12.80 16.74 0.61
N LYS A 95 13.40 16.87 -0.57
CA LYS A 95 14.70 17.56 -0.72
C LYS A 95 14.62 19.03 -0.32
N GLN A 96 13.53 19.73 -0.67
CA GLN A 96 13.27 21.11 -0.21
C GLN A 96 13.12 21.20 1.32
N ALA A 97 12.57 20.16 1.95
CA ALA A 97 12.51 20.05 3.41
C ALA A 97 13.85 19.67 4.07
N GLY A 98 14.91 19.41 3.28
CA GLY A 98 16.23 19.07 3.78
C GLY A 98 16.53 17.58 3.89
N CYS A 99 15.66 16.72 3.38
CA CYS A 99 15.90 15.27 3.37
C CYS A 99 17.02 14.92 2.37
N THR A 100 17.97 14.12 2.82
CA THR A 100 19.11 13.62 2.03
C THR A 100 19.11 12.11 1.87
N SER A 101 18.27 11.39 2.61
CA SER A 101 18.13 9.93 2.59
C SER A 101 16.65 9.57 2.43
N PHE A 102 16.35 8.41 1.83
CA PHE A 102 14.97 8.05 1.50
C PHE A 102 14.61 6.63 1.92
N VAL A 103 13.41 6.49 2.47
CA VAL A 103 12.73 5.22 2.72
C VAL A 103 11.58 5.09 1.74
N ILE A 104 11.64 4.08 0.87
CA ILE A 104 10.60 3.77 -0.11
C ILE A 104 9.81 2.57 0.39
N ASP A 105 8.57 2.79 0.78
CA ASP A 105 7.71 1.73 1.32
C ASP A 105 6.84 1.10 0.21
N LEU A 106 7.18 -0.14 -0.15
CA LEU A 106 6.47 -0.97 -1.11
C LEU A 106 5.64 -2.08 -0.43
N ARG A 107 5.51 -2.08 0.89
CA ARG A 107 4.67 -3.06 1.59
C ARG A 107 3.21 -2.94 1.11
N GLY A 108 2.56 -4.08 0.86
CA GLY A 108 1.20 -4.14 0.31
C GLY A 108 1.08 -3.74 -1.16
N ASN A 109 2.17 -3.42 -1.86
CA ASN A 109 2.16 -3.02 -3.26
C ASN A 109 2.27 -4.24 -4.18
N THR A 110 1.18 -4.61 -4.85
CA THR A 110 1.11 -5.76 -5.76
C THR A 110 1.75 -5.54 -7.14
N GLY A 111 2.40 -4.37 -7.35
CA GLY A 111 3.07 -4.02 -8.60
C GLY A 111 2.25 -3.11 -9.51
N GLY A 112 2.39 -3.30 -10.80
CA GLY A 112 1.74 -2.51 -11.84
C GLY A 112 2.62 -2.35 -13.08
N TYR A 113 2.72 -1.14 -13.60
CA TYR A 113 3.50 -0.85 -14.82
C TYR A 113 5.00 -0.94 -14.57
N MET A 114 5.68 -1.76 -15.36
CA MET A 114 7.14 -1.94 -15.30
C MET A 114 7.88 -0.64 -15.57
N ASP A 115 7.45 0.14 -16.56
CA ASP A 115 8.08 1.42 -16.93
C ASP A 115 8.08 2.42 -15.77
N ALA A 116 7.01 2.44 -14.95
CA ALA A 116 6.96 3.28 -13.77
C ALA A 116 8.03 2.89 -12.74
N ALA A 117 8.22 1.59 -12.51
CA ALA A 117 9.29 1.11 -11.64
C ALA A 117 10.68 1.43 -12.17
N ILE A 118 10.92 1.20 -13.48
CA ILE A 118 12.20 1.52 -14.14
C ILE A 118 12.53 3.02 -14.00
N ASN A 119 11.56 3.90 -14.23
CA ASN A 119 11.77 5.34 -14.10
C ASN A 119 12.09 5.76 -12.66
N MET A 120 11.43 5.16 -11.67
CA MET A 120 11.75 5.39 -10.25
C MET A 120 13.14 4.87 -9.89
N ILE A 121 13.56 3.70 -10.42
CA ILE A 121 14.89 3.14 -10.20
C ILE A 121 15.97 4.06 -10.77
N ASN A 122 15.73 4.65 -11.95
CA ASN A 122 16.64 5.59 -12.59
C ASN A 122 17.01 6.79 -11.69
N GLU A 123 16.13 7.20 -10.77
CA GLU A 123 16.44 8.28 -9.82
C GLU A 123 17.63 7.96 -8.91
N PHE A 124 17.86 6.68 -8.64
CA PHE A 124 18.87 6.21 -7.70
C PHE A 124 20.09 5.54 -8.37
N MET A 125 20.02 5.22 -9.65
CA MET A 125 21.05 4.42 -10.31
C MET A 125 22.04 5.26 -11.11
N PRO A 126 23.35 4.98 -11.01
CA PRO A 126 24.34 5.48 -11.96
C PRO A 126 24.06 4.96 -13.37
N GLU A 127 24.52 5.71 -14.38
CA GLU A 127 24.42 5.31 -15.78
C GLU A 127 25.06 3.92 -16.03
N GLY A 128 24.44 3.13 -16.94
CA GLY A 128 24.96 1.84 -17.38
C GLY A 128 24.75 0.69 -16.41
N ARG A 129 24.14 0.90 -15.26
CA ARG A 129 23.74 -0.20 -14.36
C ARG A 129 22.54 -0.95 -14.92
N LEU A 130 22.63 -2.29 -14.99
CA LEU A 130 21.47 -3.12 -15.38
C LEU A 130 20.37 -2.99 -14.32
N ILE A 131 19.16 -2.68 -14.77
CA ILE A 131 17.96 -2.60 -13.90
C ILE A 131 17.24 -3.93 -13.88
N VAL A 132 16.92 -4.45 -15.06
CA VAL A 132 16.15 -5.68 -15.28
C VAL A 132 16.38 -6.16 -16.70
N TYR A 133 16.27 -7.47 -16.93
CA TYR A 133 16.10 -7.98 -18.28
C TYR A 133 14.90 -8.92 -18.36
N THR A 134 14.34 -9.04 -19.55
CA THR A 134 13.22 -9.93 -19.84
C THR A 134 13.64 -10.96 -20.88
N GLU A 135 13.18 -12.20 -20.73
CA GLU A 135 13.47 -13.28 -21.66
C GLU A 135 12.32 -14.29 -21.66
N GLY A 136 11.94 -14.77 -22.82
CA GLY A 136 10.89 -15.77 -23.01
C GLY A 136 11.15 -16.70 -24.19
N LYS A 137 10.37 -17.76 -24.32
CA LYS A 137 10.54 -18.75 -25.38
C LYS A 137 10.57 -18.17 -26.80
N SER A 138 9.69 -17.18 -27.06
CA SER A 138 9.56 -16.49 -28.35
C SER A 138 9.92 -15.00 -28.25
N PHE A 139 10.46 -14.58 -27.12
CA PHE A 139 10.90 -13.22 -26.86
C PHE A 139 12.36 -13.26 -26.47
N PRO A 140 13.28 -12.81 -27.34
CA PRO A 140 14.70 -12.78 -27.03
C PRO A 140 14.97 -11.87 -25.83
N ARG A 141 16.11 -12.09 -25.19
CA ARG A 141 16.55 -11.27 -24.06
C ARG A 141 16.59 -9.79 -24.45
N SER A 142 15.98 -8.97 -23.59
CA SER A 142 15.94 -7.52 -23.69
C SER A 142 16.37 -6.91 -22.37
N ASP A 143 17.50 -6.22 -22.36
CA ASP A 143 18.13 -5.60 -21.21
C ASP A 143 17.68 -4.15 -21.08
N VAL A 144 17.42 -3.71 -19.84
CA VAL A 144 17.13 -2.33 -19.51
C VAL A 144 18.19 -1.80 -18.56
N TYR A 145 18.91 -0.77 -19.00
CA TYR A 145 19.96 -0.12 -18.23
C TYR A 145 19.54 1.24 -17.71
N ALA A 146 20.14 1.65 -16.61
CA ALA A 146 19.95 2.97 -16.05
C ALA A 146 20.58 4.04 -16.96
N ASN A 147 19.88 5.15 -17.13
CA ASN A 147 20.28 6.26 -18.01
C ASN A 147 21.10 7.36 -17.30
N GLY A 148 21.30 7.24 -15.98
CA GLY A 148 22.10 8.17 -15.18
C GLY A 148 21.52 9.58 -14.99
N THR A 149 20.28 9.84 -15.40
CA THR A 149 19.66 11.18 -15.29
C THR A 149 19.09 11.47 -13.90
N GLY A 150 19.03 10.48 -13.02
CA GLY A 150 18.43 10.57 -11.69
C GLY A 150 19.13 11.58 -10.76
N THR A 151 18.35 12.14 -9.85
CA THR A 151 18.78 13.20 -8.93
C THR A 151 19.19 12.70 -7.54
N CYS A 152 19.04 11.40 -7.27
CA CYS A 152 19.28 10.76 -5.97
C CYS A 152 20.34 9.65 -6.03
N LYS A 153 21.26 9.71 -6.99
CA LYS A 153 22.27 8.65 -7.24
C LYS A 153 23.16 8.37 -6.02
N ASP A 154 23.47 9.39 -5.24
CA ASP A 154 24.33 9.29 -4.05
C ASP A 154 23.53 9.26 -2.73
N ALA A 155 22.21 9.45 -2.79
CA ALA A 155 21.38 9.48 -1.59
C ALA A 155 21.23 8.06 -1.01
N PRO A 156 21.43 7.82 0.29
CA PRO A 156 21.09 6.55 0.92
C PRO A 156 19.61 6.19 0.67
N ILE A 157 19.35 4.93 0.33
CA ILE A 157 18.01 4.42 0.09
C ILE A 157 17.78 3.11 0.85
N VAL A 158 16.63 3.03 1.50
CA VAL A 158 16.07 1.82 2.10
C VAL A 158 14.74 1.52 1.41
N VAL A 159 14.48 0.25 1.14
CA VAL A 159 13.20 -0.21 0.56
C VAL A 159 12.54 -1.15 1.54
N LEU A 160 11.29 -0.82 1.92
CA LEU A 160 10.49 -1.68 2.78
C LEU A 160 9.63 -2.62 1.94
N THR A 161 9.69 -3.91 2.24
CA THR A 161 8.93 -4.95 1.53
C THR A 161 8.19 -5.88 2.49
N ASP A 162 7.13 -6.49 1.99
CA ASP A 162 6.41 -7.56 2.65
C ASP A 162 6.00 -8.67 1.67
N GLU A 163 5.31 -9.69 2.16
CA GLU A 163 4.82 -10.83 1.39
C GLU A 163 3.81 -10.48 0.29
N ILE A 164 3.28 -9.26 0.30
CA ILE A 164 2.33 -8.75 -0.70
C ILE A 164 3.06 -7.96 -1.80
N SER A 165 4.27 -7.47 -1.51
CA SER A 165 5.09 -6.77 -2.50
C SER A 165 5.37 -7.68 -3.70
N ALA A 166 4.89 -7.31 -4.91
CA ALA A 166 4.93 -8.21 -6.06
C ALA A 166 5.26 -7.48 -7.37
N SER A 167 5.74 -8.23 -8.38
CA SER A 167 5.88 -7.76 -9.77
C SER A 167 6.79 -6.51 -9.89
N ALA A 168 6.25 -5.34 -10.28
CA ALA A 168 7.02 -4.09 -10.39
C ALA A 168 7.72 -3.69 -9.07
N SER A 169 7.12 -4.01 -7.91
CA SER A 169 7.78 -3.84 -6.60
C SER A 169 9.02 -4.70 -6.47
N GLU A 170 9.00 -5.90 -7.04
CA GLU A 170 10.12 -6.84 -7.02
C GLU A 170 11.20 -6.46 -8.04
N ILE A 171 10.81 -5.83 -9.15
CA ILE A 171 11.77 -5.22 -10.09
C ILE A 171 12.51 -4.09 -9.36
N PHE A 172 11.78 -3.21 -8.66
CA PHE A 172 12.37 -2.10 -7.92
C PHE A 172 13.33 -2.61 -6.82
N SER A 173 12.83 -3.46 -5.92
CA SER A 173 13.63 -3.97 -4.81
C SER A 173 14.81 -4.85 -5.27
N GLY A 174 14.61 -5.69 -6.30
CA GLY A 174 15.65 -6.51 -6.88
C GLY A 174 16.75 -5.71 -7.57
N ALA A 175 16.40 -4.65 -8.31
CA ALA A 175 17.40 -3.76 -8.93
C ALA A 175 18.23 -3.03 -7.87
N ILE A 176 17.61 -2.51 -6.81
CA ILE A 176 18.32 -1.85 -5.70
C ILE A 176 19.24 -2.82 -4.97
N GLN A 177 18.75 -4.03 -4.66
CA GLN A 177 19.52 -5.05 -3.94
C GLN A 177 20.70 -5.57 -4.75
N ASP A 178 20.47 -5.99 -6.00
CA ASP A 178 21.47 -6.66 -6.81
C ASP A 178 22.58 -5.73 -7.31
N ASN A 179 22.29 -4.44 -7.42
CA ASN A 179 23.31 -3.42 -7.67
C ASN A 179 24.02 -2.92 -6.41
N ASP A 180 23.73 -3.47 -5.23
CA ASP A 180 24.24 -3.02 -3.93
C ASP A 180 23.99 -1.50 -3.68
N ARG A 181 22.88 -0.99 -4.24
CA ARG A 181 22.56 0.43 -4.20
C ARG A 181 21.87 0.86 -2.92
N GLY A 182 21.22 -0.06 -2.23
CA GLY A 182 20.49 0.19 -1.00
C GLY A 182 20.19 -1.09 -0.24
N THR A 183 19.44 -0.95 0.85
CA THR A 183 19.07 -2.04 1.76
C THR A 183 17.60 -2.36 1.66
N ILE A 184 17.26 -3.63 1.55
CA ILE A 184 15.89 -4.12 1.57
C ILE A 184 15.56 -4.58 2.99
N ILE A 185 14.51 -4.03 3.59
CA ILE A 185 14.10 -4.34 4.98
C ILE A 185 12.66 -4.83 5.00
N GLY A 186 12.38 -5.83 5.82
CA GLY A 186 11.03 -6.36 6.03
C GLY A 186 10.93 -7.85 5.81
N ARG A 187 10.04 -8.31 4.94
CA ARG A 187 9.80 -9.74 4.66
C ARG A 187 9.96 -10.06 3.19
N ARG A 188 10.16 -11.35 2.90
CA ARG A 188 10.29 -11.88 1.55
C ARG A 188 9.06 -11.53 0.70
N THR A 189 9.30 -11.04 -0.52
CA THR A 189 8.25 -10.63 -1.43
C THR A 189 7.48 -11.82 -2.02
N TYR A 190 6.48 -11.54 -2.83
CA TYR A 190 5.52 -12.53 -3.33
C TYR A 190 6.12 -13.56 -4.29
N GLY A 191 7.04 -13.15 -5.17
CA GLY A 191 7.64 -14.04 -6.19
C GLY A 191 6.86 -14.08 -7.50
N LYS A 192 6.44 -12.91 -8.05
CA LYS A 192 5.82 -12.80 -9.38
C LYS A 192 6.79 -12.21 -10.40
N GLY A 193 7.50 -13.08 -11.11
CA GLY A 193 8.52 -12.74 -12.12
C GLY A 193 8.04 -12.90 -13.57
N LEU A 194 6.74 -12.69 -13.85
CA LEU A 194 6.14 -12.88 -15.15
C LEU A 194 5.85 -11.57 -15.86
N VAL A 195 6.22 -11.49 -17.15
CA VAL A 195 5.84 -10.40 -18.05
C VAL A 195 4.57 -10.79 -18.77
N GLN A 196 3.53 -9.98 -18.61
CA GLN A 196 2.23 -10.19 -19.24
C GLN A 196 1.93 -9.07 -20.23
N THR A 197 1.48 -9.44 -21.43
CA THR A 197 0.92 -8.49 -22.40
C THR A 197 -0.61 -8.57 -22.39
N GLN A 198 -1.24 -7.43 -22.65
CA GLN A 198 -2.67 -7.31 -22.80
C GLN A 198 -3.00 -7.19 -24.28
N MET A 199 -3.93 -8.01 -24.75
CA MET A 199 -4.37 -8.04 -26.14
C MET A 199 -5.89 -7.82 -26.15
N SER A 200 -6.32 -6.78 -26.86
CA SER A 200 -7.76 -6.52 -27.08
C SER A 200 -8.25 -7.43 -28.24
N LEU A 201 -9.39 -8.04 -28.04
CA LEU A 201 -10.05 -8.88 -29.06
C LEU A 201 -11.14 -8.07 -29.79
N SER A 202 -11.56 -8.58 -30.96
CA SER A 202 -12.52 -7.89 -31.83
C SER A 202 -13.92 -7.68 -31.23
N ASP A 203 -14.27 -8.47 -30.24
CA ASP A 203 -15.55 -8.39 -29.49
C ASP A 203 -15.50 -7.40 -28.30
N GLY A 204 -14.35 -6.71 -28.10
CA GLY A 204 -14.13 -5.78 -26.99
C GLY A 204 -13.69 -6.46 -25.69
N SER A 205 -13.53 -7.79 -25.69
CA SER A 205 -12.89 -8.49 -24.57
C SER A 205 -11.38 -8.33 -24.62
N GLU A 206 -10.71 -8.64 -23.50
CA GLU A 206 -9.27 -8.50 -23.37
C GLU A 206 -8.66 -9.80 -22.83
N MET A 207 -7.52 -10.19 -23.39
CA MET A 207 -6.75 -11.33 -22.95
C MET A 207 -5.41 -10.86 -22.39
N ARG A 208 -5.00 -11.43 -21.25
CA ARG A 208 -3.63 -11.30 -20.72
C ARG A 208 -2.87 -12.59 -20.96
N LEU A 209 -1.75 -12.48 -21.67
CA LEU A 209 -0.87 -13.60 -21.97
C LEU A 209 0.49 -13.38 -21.34
N THR A 210 1.00 -14.38 -20.63
CA THR A 210 2.41 -14.40 -20.18
C THR A 210 3.31 -14.70 -21.38
N ILE A 211 4.25 -13.80 -21.67
CA ILE A 211 5.14 -13.85 -22.82
C ILE A 211 6.60 -14.07 -22.46
N ALA A 212 7.02 -13.66 -21.26
CA ALA A 212 8.39 -13.73 -20.79
C ALA A 212 8.46 -13.80 -19.27
N ARG A 213 9.65 -14.05 -18.76
CA ARG A 213 10.02 -13.83 -17.36
C ARG A 213 10.90 -12.60 -17.28
N TYR A 214 10.94 -11.95 -16.12
CA TYR A 214 11.95 -10.94 -15.85
C TYR A 214 12.97 -11.44 -14.84
N TYR A 215 14.17 -10.93 -14.98
CA TYR A 215 15.34 -11.30 -14.21
C TYR A 215 15.98 -10.05 -13.65
N THR A 216 16.49 -10.15 -12.44
CA THR A 216 17.19 -9.05 -11.76
C THR A 216 18.64 -8.92 -12.27
N PRO A 217 19.39 -7.87 -11.91
CA PRO A 217 20.75 -7.68 -12.36
C PRO A 217 21.73 -8.84 -12.08
N SER A 218 21.52 -9.58 -11.00
CA SER A 218 22.31 -10.78 -10.70
C SER A 218 22.02 -11.99 -11.62
N GLY A 219 21.00 -11.89 -12.47
CA GLY A 219 20.57 -12.98 -13.36
C GLY A 219 19.56 -13.93 -12.75
N ARG A 220 19.12 -13.70 -11.50
CA ARG A 220 18.12 -14.56 -10.85
C ARG A 220 16.70 -14.26 -11.35
N CYS A 221 15.95 -15.33 -11.62
CA CYS A 221 14.51 -15.27 -11.78
C CYS A 221 13.85 -15.37 -10.39
N ILE A 222 13.03 -14.39 -10.06
CA ILE A 222 12.35 -14.37 -8.76
C ILE A 222 11.01 -15.09 -8.78
N GLN A 223 10.58 -15.58 -9.95
CA GLN A 223 9.30 -16.29 -10.09
C GLN A 223 9.27 -17.51 -9.16
N LYS A 224 8.27 -17.58 -8.29
CA LYS A 224 8.01 -18.77 -7.47
C LYS A 224 7.59 -19.95 -8.35
N LYS A 225 7.75 -21.17 -7.83
CA LYS A 225 7.41 -22.41 -8.56
C LYS A 225 5.99 -22.35 -9.11
N TYR A 226 5.85 -22.74 -10.35
CA TYR A 226 4.57 -22.85 -11.04
C TYR A 226 4.57 -24.15 -11.84
N GLU A 227 3.58 -24.98 -11.59
CA GLU A 227 3.32 -26.20 -12.34
C GLU A 227 2.08 -26.02 -13.18
N MET A 228 2.19 -26.30 -14.50
CA MET A 228 1.08 -26.17 -15.42
C MET A 228 -0.06 -27.11 -15.00
N GLY A 229 -1.28 -26.57 -14.86
CA GLY A 229 -2.46 -27.30 -14.41
C GLY A 229 -2.63 -27.37 -12.89
N ASN A 230 -1.70 -26.83 -12.08
CA ASN A 230 -1.78 -26.80 -10.62
C ASN A 230 -1.82 -25.38 -10.11
N THR A 231 -2.88 -24.65 -10.44
CA THR A 231 -3.10 -23.25 -9.98
C THR A 231 -3.33 -23.18 -8.49
N ASP A 232 -3.97 -24.18 -7.90
CA ASP A 232 -4.28 -24.20 -6.46
C ASP A 232 -2.99 -24.16 -5.61
N ALA A 233 -1.97 -24.91 -5.97
CA ALA A 233 -0.68 -24.89 -5.27
C ALA A 233 0.01 -23.52 -5.37
N TYR A 234 -0.15 -22.83 -6.50
CA TYR A 234 0.39 -21.49 -6.70
C TYR A 234 -0.32 -20.46 -5.82
N ASP A 235 -1.63 -20.53 -5.72
CA ASP A 235 -2.45 -19.59 -4.91
C ASP A 235 -2.29 -19.86 -3.41
N GLN A 236 -2.08 -21.13 -3.03
CA GLN A 236 -1.85 -21.53 -1.64
C GLN A 236 -0.44 -21.23 -1.12
N ASP A 237 0.52 -20.87 -1.98
CA ASP A 237 1.91 -20.64 -1.57
C ASP A 237 2.02 -19.65 -0.39
N ILE A 238 1.36 -18.51 -0.46
CA ILE A 238 1.42 -17.50 0.59
C ILE A 238 0.81 -17.99 1.92
N TYR A 239 -0.25 -18.80 1.85
CA TYR A 239 -0.83 -19.44 3.00
C TYR A 239 0.12 -20.48 3.61
N ASN A 240 0.78 -21.28 2.77
CA ASN A 240 1.77 -22.26 3.21
C ASN A 240 2.97 -21.59 3.87
N ARG A 241 3.47 -20.48 3.31
CA ARG A 241 4.53 -19.66 3.91
C ARG A 241 4.14 -19.16 5.30
N TYR A 242 2.89 -18.69 5.44
CA TYR A 242 2.33 -18.29 6.74
C TYR A 242 2.28 -19.45 7.73
N MET A 243 1.73 -20.59 7.32
CA MET A 243 1.60 -21.77 8.17
C MET A 243 2.94 -22.36 8.63
N HIS A 244 4.01 -22.19 7.82
CA HIS A 244 5.36 -22.61 8.18
C HIS A 244 6.13 -21.58 9.02
N GLY A 245 5.48 -20.46 9.41
CA GLY A 245 6.08 -19.43 10.28
C GLY A 245 7.07 -18.50 9.58
N GLU A 246 7.06 -18.44 8.23
CA GLU A 246 8.00 -17.61 7.47
C GLU A 246 7.83 -16.11 7.77
N PHE A 247 6.63 -15.69 8.18
CA PHE A 247 6.40 -14.27 8.49
C PHE A 247 6.83 -13.87 9.90
N ASP A 248 7.13 -14.86 10.72
CA ASP A 248 7.44 -14.68 12.14
C ASP A 248 8.92 -14.96 12.46
N SER A 249 9.63 -15.75 11.60
CA SER A 249 11.05 -16.08 11.78
C SER A 249 11.79 -16.26 10.46
N ALA A 250 12.98 -15.64 10.37
CA ALA A 250 13.89 -15.84 9.22
C ALA A 250 14.34 -17.31 9.09
N ASP A 251 14.49 -18.04 10.22
CA ASP A 251 14.93 -19.44 10.23
C ASP A 251 13.90 -20.39 9.59
N SER A 252 12.65 -19.95 9.49
CA SER A 252 11.58 -20.71 8.81
C SER A 252 11.64 -20.62 7.29
N ILE A 253 12.51 -19.76 6.73
CA ILE A 253 12.63 -19.54 5.29
C ILE A 253 13.59 -20.56 4.72
N LYS A 254 13.07 -21.46 3.89
CA LYS A 254 13.90 -22.46 3.17
C LYS A 254 14.49 -21.84 1.91
N MET A 255 15.81 -21.79 1.84
CA MET A 255 16.57 -21.38 0.66
C MET A 255 16.98 -22.58 -0.15
N ASP A 256 16.92 -22.45 -1.46
CA ASP A 256 17.42 -23.46 -2.40
C ASP A 256 18.85 -23.08 -2.83
N ASP A 257 19.83 -23.84 -2.36
CA ASP A 257 21.24 -23.58 -2.65
C ASP A 257 21.59 -23.70 -4.14
N SER A 258 20.76 -24.37 -4.94
CA SER A 258 20.93 -24.41 -6.41
C SER A 258 20.54 -23.09 -7.09
N LEU A 259 19.85 -22.21 -6.37
CA LEU A 259 19.37 -20.91 -6.85
C LEU A 259 20.13 -19.74 -6.21
N LYS A 260 21.39 -19.96 -5.83
CA LYS A 260 22.31 -18.93 -5.36
C LYS A 260 22.85 -18.08 -6.50
N TYR A 261 22.82 -16.78 -6.31
CA TYR A 261 23.38 -15.76 -7.20
C TYR A 261 24.21 -14.78 -6.36
N GLN A 262 24.93 -13.90 -7.05
CA GLN A 262 25.71 -12.85 -6.38
C GLN A 262 25.30 -11.48 -6.90
N THR A 263 25.21 -10.51 -6.00
CA THR A 263 25.09 -9.09 -6.36
C THR A 263 26.35 -8.59 -7.02
N VAL A 264 26.35 -7.39 -7.55
CA VAL A 264 27.54 -6.75 -8.14
C VAL A 264 28.69 -6.67 -7.12
N GLY A 265 28.40 -6.46 -5.84
CA GLY A 265 29.38 -6.42 -4.74
C GLY A 265 29.71 -7.79 -4.13
N GLY A 266 29.18 -8.91 -4.68
CA GLY A 266 29.48 -10.27 -4.23
C GLY A 266 28.67 -10.77 -3.04
N ARG A 267 27.59 -10.07 -2.64
CA ARG A 267 26.65 -10.60 -1.63
C ARG A 267 25.82 -11.73 -2.21
N THR A 268 25.56 -12.75 -1.42
CA THR A 268 24.70 -13.87 -1.84
C THR A 268 23.23 -13.46 -1.82
N VAL A 269 22.53 -13.73 -2.91
CA VAL A 269 21.08 -13.59 -3.05
C VAL A 269 20.48 -14.85 -3.67
N TYR A 270 19.17 -15.05 -3.51
CA TYR A 270 18.49 -16.26 -3.96
C TYR A 270 17.39 -15.95 -4.96
N GLY A 271 17.22 -16.83 -5.95
CA GLY A 271 16.13 -16.83 -6.93
C GLY A 271 14.98 -17.76 -6.54
N GLY A 272 13.97 -17.86 -7.43
CA GLY A 272 12.92 -18.87 -7.36
C GLY A 272 11.81 -18.66 -6.34
N GLY A 273 11.73 -17.47 -5.71
CA GLY A 273 10.69 -17.26 -4.70
C GLY A 273 10.60 -15.84 -4.13
N GLY A 274 10.72 -14.82 -4.98
CA GLY A 274 10.67 -13.41 -4.56
C GLY A 274 12.03 -12.84 -4.13
N ILE A 275 12.01 -11.63 -3.61
CA ILE A 275 13.17 -10.92 -3.10
C ILE A 275 13.26 -11.12 -1.60
N MET A 276 14.34 -11.73 -1.13
CA MET A 276 14.66 -11.81 0.29
C MET A 276 15.16 -10.46 0.80
N PRO A 277 14.65 -9.95 1.93
CA PRO A 277 15.21 -8.74 2.50
C PRO A 277 16.63 -8.97 3.02
N ASP A 278 17.46 -7.91 3.00
CA ASP A 278 18.79 -7.91 3.63
C ASP A 278 18.66 -7.92 5.16
N ILE A 279 17.60 -7.27 5.68
CA ILE A 279 17.26 -7.26 7.11
C ILE A 279 15.83 -7.75 7.25
N PHE A 280 15.69 -8.94 7.81
CA PHE A 280 14.37 -9.51 8.09
C PHE A 280 13.75 -8.85 9.32
N ILE A 281 12.50 -8.44 9.19
CA ILE A 281 11.68 -7.96 10.31
C ILE A 281 10.42 -8.83 10.39
N PRO A 282 10.21 -9.54 11.49
CA PRO A 282 9.03 -10.37 11.66
C PRO A 282 7.75 -9.52 11.64
N ARG A 283 6.63 -10.17 11.32
CA ARG A 283 5.34 -9.53 11.41
C ARG A 283 5.04 -9.16 12.85
N ASP A 284 4.75 -7.89 13.11
CA ASP A 284 4.33 -7.46 14.43
C ASP A 284 2.89 -7.92 14.71
N THR A 285 2.76 -8.78 15.70
CA THR A 285 1.48 -9.25 16.22
C THR A 285 1.19 -8.73 17.63
N SER A 286 2.01 -7.80 18.12
CA SER A 286 1.86 -7.19 19.43
C SER A 286 0.52 -6.47 19.54
N GLY A 287 -0.24 -6.80 20.57
CA GLY A 287 -1.58 -6.22 20.77
C GLY A 287 -2.68 -6.75 19.84
N VAL A 288 -2.37 -7.65 18.90
CA VAL A 288 -3.38 -8.28 18.04
C VAL A 288 -4.07 -9.40 18.80
N THR A 289 -5.35 -9.17 19.14
CA THR A 289 -6.21 -10.16 19.81
C THR A 289 -7.43 -10.49 18.95
N SER A 290 -8.18 -11.51 19.32
CA SER A 290 -9.45 -11.82 18.63
C SER A 290 -10.49 -10.69 18.76
N TYR A 291 -10.44 -9.88 19.81
CA TYR A 291 -11.29 -8.69 19.93
C TYR A 291 -10.88 -7.63 18.88
N TYR A 292 -9.59 -7.35 18.78
CA TYR A 292 -9.04 -6.43 17.77
C TYR A 292 -9.41 -6.88 16.35
N SER A 293 -9.11 -8.13 16.02
CA SER A 293 -9.45 -8.68 14.70
C SER A 293 -10.94 -8.57 14.38
N ASN A 294 -11.81 -8.78 15.38
CA ASN A 294 -13.25 -8.68 15.19
C ASN A 294 -13.71 -7.25 14.91
N VAL A 295 -13.23 -6.25 15.67
CA VAL A 295 -13.62 -4.84 15.45
C VAL A 295 -13.07 -4.27 14.13
N VAL A 296 -11.90 -4.73 13.69
CA VAL A 296 -11.32 -4.34 12.39
C VAL A 296 -12.07 -5.00 11.23
N ASN A 297 -12.23 -6.34 11.25
CA ASN A 297 -12.85 -7.09 10.16
C ASN A 297 -14.34 -6.79 9.99
N SER A 298 -15.04 -6.43 11.07
CA SER A 298 -16.44 -5.98 10.99
C SER A 298 -16.59 -4.54 10.50
N GLY A 299 -15.49 -3.78 10.36
CA GLY A 299 -15.49 -2.37 9.99
C GLY A 299 -16.00 -1.42 11.08
N VAL A 300 -16.31 -1.92 12.27
CA VAL A 300 -16.88 -1.11 13.36
C VAL A 300 -15.91 -0.03 13.84
N LEU A 301 -14.61 -0.31 13.79
CA LEU A 301 -13.58 0.66 14.17
C LEU A 301 -13.60 1.88 13.23
N TYR A 302 -13.63 1.64 11.93
CA TYR A 302 -13.73 2.71 10.93
C TYR A 302 -15.06 3.47 11.01
N LEU A 303 -16.16 2.74 11.22
CA LEU A 303 -17.49 3.33 11.38
C LEU A 303 -17.53 4.30 12.59
N TYR A 304 -16.94 3.89 13.72
CA TYR A 304 -16.85 4.77 14.88
C TYR A 304 -16.06 6.05 14.60
N ALA A 305 -14.91 5.91 13.94
CA ALA A 305 -14.09 7.07 13.57
C ALA A 305 -14.89 8.07 12.70
N LEU A 306 -15.69 7.58 11.74
CA LEU A 306 -16.57 8.40 10.92
C LEU A 306 -17.67 9.08 11.77
N GLU A 307 -18.37 8.33 12.64
CA GLU A 307 -19.44 8.90 13.49
C GLU A 307 -18.88 9.88 14.52
N TYR A 308 -17.71 9.62 15.09
CA TYR A 308 -17.02 10.53 16.00
C TYR A 308 -16.66 11.85 15.29
N SER A 309 -16.06 11.74 14.11
CA SER A 309 -15.68 12.89 13.28
C SER A 309 -16.89 13.73 12.87
N ASP A 310 -18.00 13.11 12.53
CA ASP A 310 -19.22 13.81 12.15
C ASP A 310 -19.86 14.53 13.34
N ARG A 311 -19.93 13.87 14.50
CA ARG A 311 -20.49 14.44 15.74
C ARG A 311 -19.71 15.64 16.25
N HIS A 312 -18.40 15.64 16.08
CA HIS A 312 -17.48 16.67 16.56
C HIS A 312 -16.92 17.56 15.44
N ARG A 313 -17.56 17.60 14.27
CA ARG A 313 -17.09 18.22 13.03
C ARG A 313 -16.56 19.63 13.21
N GLU A 314 -17.30 20.51 13.89
CA GLU A 314 -16.91 21.91 14.08
C GLU A 314 -15.63 22.03 14.88
N LYS A 315 -15.55 21.32 16.02
CA LYS A 315 -14.37 21.32 16.88
C LYS A 315 -13.15 20.73 16.17
N LEU A 316 -13.29 19.55 15.55
CA LEU A 316 -12.18 18.86 14.91
C LEU A 316 -11.71 19.59 13.64
N GLY A 317 -12.63 20.21 12.89
CA GLY A 317 -12.31 21.03 11.71
C GLY A 317 -11.70 22.40 12.03
N SER A 318 -11.66 22.82 13.31
CA SER A 318 -11.04 24.09 13.70
C SER A 318 -9.51 24.01 13.86
N PHE A 319 -8.94 22.81 13.99
CA PHE A 319 -7.49 22.63 14.08
C PHE A 319 -6.81 22.95 12.76
N LYS A 320 -5.61 23.52 12.81
CA LYS A 320 -4.89 23.98 11.63
C LYS A 320 -3.91 22.93 11.09
N THR A 321 -3.41 22.07 11.98
CA THR A 321 -2.46 21.01 11.63
C THR A 321 -2.95 19.67 12.18
N TRP A 322 -2.47 18.59 11.57
CA TRP A 322 -2.81 17.24 12.02
C TRP A 322 -2.22 16.94 13.40
N GLU A 323 -1.07 17.55 13.76
CA GLU A 323 -0.42 17.41 15.07
C GLU A 323 -1.27 18.03 16.18
N GLU A 324 -1.85 19.20 15.95
CA GLU A 324 -2.77 19.84 16.91
C GLU A 324 -3.99 18.95 17.16
N LEU A 325 -4.60 18.43 16.09
CA LEU A 325 -5.74 17.52 16.20
C LEU A 325 -5.35 16.23 16.93
N TYR A 326 -4.22 15.61 16.56
CA TYR A 326 -3.72 14.40 17.20
C TYR A 326 -3.48 14.61 18.70
N ASN A 327 -2.82 15.70 19.11
CA ASN A 327 -2.59 16.04 20.51
C ASN A 327 -3.90 16.23 21.29
N TYR A 328 -4.93 16.81 20.68
CA TYR A 328 -6.26 16.91 21.26
C TYR A 328 -6.88 15.51 21.46
N LEU A 329 -6.81 14.63 20.44
CA LEU A 329 -7.40 13.29 20.49
C LEU A 329 -6.75 12.38 21.55
N GLN A 330 -5.47 12.58 21.86
CA GLN A 330 -4.79 11.85 22.94
C GLN A 330 -5.37 12.11 24.32
N GLN A 331 -6.06 13.23 24.50
CA GLN A 331 -6.71 13.60 25.76
C GLN A 331 -8.17 13.15 25.85
N GLN A 332 -8.71 12.53 24.79
CA GLN A 332 -10.10 12.08 24.74
C GLN A 332 -10.22 10.60 25.14
N PRO A 333 -11.32 10.21 25.79
CA PRO A 333 -11.54 8.81 26.23
C PRO A 333 -11.96 7.91 25.06
N LEU A 334 -11.19 7.94 23.93
CA LEU A 334 -11.58 7.28 22.68
C LEU A 334 -11.79 5.77 22.82
N LEU A 335 -10.93 5.09 23.59
CA LEU A 335 -11.04 3.64 23.75
C LEU A 335 -12.33 3.25 24.50
N SER A 336 -12.64 3.91 25.59
CA SER A 336 -13.84 3.60 26.39
C SER A 336 -15.12 3.87 25.59
N ASP A 337 -15.16 4.98 24.89
CA ASP A 337 -16.30 5.38 24.05
C ASP A 337 -16.47 4.44 22.87
N PHE A 338 -15.36 4.05 22.23
CA PHE A 338 -15.37 3.06 21.17
C PHE A 338 -15.87 1.70 21.65
N VAL A 339 -15.40 1.21 22.81
CA VAL A 339 -15.84 -0.09 23.37
C VAL A 339 -17.35 -0.08 23.64
N ASN A 340 -17.88 1.05 24.15
CA ASN A 340 -19.32 1.24 24.32
C ASN A 340 -20.07 1.20 22.98
N PHE A 341 -19.58 1.92 21.98
CA PHE A 341 -20.14 1.92 20.64
C PHE A 341 -20.10 0.53 19.99
N ALA A 342 -18.96 -0.16 20.03
CA ALA A 342 -18.82 -1.51 19.48
C ALA A 342 -19.81 -2.50 20.11
N ALA A 343 -20.10 -2.38 21.39
CA ALA A 343 -21.12 -3.17 22.06
C ALA A 343 -22.53 -2.93 21.48
N THR A 344 -22.89 -1.70 21.09
CA THR A 344 -24.17 -1.41 20.40
C THR A 344 -24.26 -2.01 19.01
N LYS A 345 -23.12 -2.34 18.40
CA LYS A 345 -23.03 -3.02 17.09
C LYS A 345 -22.90 -4.55 17.22
N GLY A 346 -23.12 -5.10 18.42
CA GLY A 346 -23.11 -6.54 18.68
C GLY A 346 -21.73 -7.15 18.99
N ILE A 347 -20.69 -6.34 19.13
CA ILE A 347 -19.36 -6.82 19.54
C ILE A 347 -19.28 -6.98 21.05
N LYS A 348 -19.14 -8.22 21.50
CA LYS A 348 -19.07 -8.51 22.95
C LYS A 348 -17.83 -7.89 23.59
N ARG A 349 -18.01 -7.25 24.75
CA ARG A 349 -16.87 -6.75 25.54
C ARG A 349 -16.02 -7.90 26.07
N ARG A 350 -14.71 -7.77 25.95
CA ARG A 350 -13.70 -8.72 26.42
C ARG A 350 -12.61 -7.95 27.16
N PRO A 351 -12.78 -7.64 28.46
CA PRO A 351 -11.90 -6.68 29.17
C PRO A 351 -10.41 -7.02 29.07
N THR A 352 -10.03 -8.27 29.28
CA THR A 352 -8.61 -8.70 29.16
C THR A 352 -8.05 -8.46 27.76
N LEU A 353 -8.80 -8.80 26.69
CA LEU A 353 -8.35 -8.64 25.32
C LEU A 353 -8.34 -7.14 24.91
N ILE A 354 -9.30 -6.37 25.41
CA ILE A 354 -9.34 -4.92 25.20
C ILE A 354 -8.12 -4.26 25.83
N ASN A 355 -7.72 -4.64 27.05
CA ASN A 355 -6.52 -4.10 27.68
C ASN A 355 -5.25 -4.41 26.87
N ILE A 356 -5.13 -5.61 26.30
CA ILE A 356 -3.99 -5.99 25.46
C ILE A 356 -3.97 -5.17 24.16
N SER A 357 -5.12 -4.97 23.51
CA SER A 357 -5.24 -4.29 22.22
C SER A 357 -5.44 -2.79 22.33
N GLY A 358 -5.60 -2.24 23.52
CA GLY A 358 -6.05 -0.87 23.75
C GLY A 358 -5.22 0.17 22.99
N LYS A 359 -3.90 0.11 23.15
CA LYS A 359 -2.97 1.03 22.47
C LYS A 359 -3.10 0.95 20.94
N LEU A 360 -3.23 -0.27 20.39
CA LEU A 360 -3.37 -0.48 18.94
C LEU A 360 -4.71 0.07 18.42
N ILE A 361 -5.80 -0.16 19.16
CA ILE A 361 -7.13 0.38 18.83
C ILE A 361 -7.11 1.91 18.87
N GLU A 362 -6.59 2.51 19.94
CA GLU A 362 -6.51 3.98 20.07
C GLU A 362 -5.69 4.62 18.97
N ASN A 363 -4.53 4.04 18.64
CA ASN A 363 -3.70 4.53 17.55
C ASN A 363 -4.45 4.54 16.22
N GLN A 364 -5.16 3.46 15.89
CA GLN A 364 -5.95 3.38 14.67
C GLN A 364 -7.15 4.33 14.66
N LEU A 365 -7.84 4.50 15.79
CA LEU A 365 -8.94 5.45 15.91
C LEU A 365 -8.44 6.88 15.67
N GLN A 366 -7.35 7.27 16.32
CA GLN A 366 -6.73 8.59 16.16
C GLN A 366 -6.32 8.82 14.70
N ALA A 367 -5.65 7.83 14.08
CA ALA A 367 -5.25 7.91 12.68
C ALA A 367 -6.45 8.10 11.73
N TYR A 368 -7.52 7.30 11.88
CA TYR A 368 -8.71 7.41 11.05
C TYR A 368 -9.48 8.73 11.28
N ILE A 369 -9.56 9.20 12.52
CA ILE A 369 -10.22 10.49 12.82
C ILE A 369 -9.42 11.63 12.17
N VAL A 370 -8.09 11.64 12.32
CA VAL A 370 -7.23 12.67 11.72
C VAL A 370 -7.30 12.62 10.19
N ARG A 371 -7.31 11.43 9.57
CA ARG A 371 -7.48 11.25 8.13
C ARG A 371 -8.72 11.95 7.58
N ASN A 372 -9.79 11.98 8.34
CA ASN A 372 -11.04 12.62 7.93
C ASN A 372 -10.94 14.15 7.74
N PHE A 373 -9.86 14.78 8.23
CA PHE A 373 -9.64 16.24 8.15
C PHE A 373 -8.34 16.61 7.43
N PHE A 374 -7.34 15.73 7.46
CA PHE A 374 -5.99 15.96 6.94
C PHE A 374 -5.50 14.89 5.97
N ASP A 375 -6.42 14.06 5.47
CA ASP A 375 -6.15 13.01 4.49
C ASP A 375 -4.97 12.09 4.90
N GLU A 376 -4.28 11.56 3.93
CA GLU A 376 -3.16 10.63 4.13
C GLU A 376 -1.96 11.30 4.83
N ALA A 377 -1.81 12.61 4.69
CA ALA A 377 -0.73 13.36 5.33
C ALA A 377 -0.82 13.35 6.87
N GLY A 378 -2.02 13.29 7.43
CA GLY A 378 -2.24 13.12 8.86
C GLY A 378 -2.34 11.66 9.30
N PHE A 379 -2.83 10.78 8.41
CA PHE A 379 -3.04 9.36 8.71
C PHE A 379 -1.74 8.60 8.93
N TYR A 380 -0.85 8.60 7.95
CA TYR A 380 0.35 7.75 7.95
C TYR A 380 1.32 8.04 9.08
N PRO A 381 1.65 9.29 9.44
CA PRO A 381 2.55 9.56 10.56
C PRO A 381 2.04 9.02 11.91
N ILE A 382 0.71 9.02 12.11
CA ILE A 382 0.10 8.47 13.32
C ILE A 382 0.02 6.95 13.24
N PHE A 383 -0.44 6.41 12.10
CA PHE A 383 -0.64 4.98 11.92
C PHE A 383 0.67 4.19 12.03
N LEU A 384 1.76 4.75 11.50
CA LEU A 384 3.08 4.13 11.44
C LEU A 384 4.03 4.53 12.60
N LYS A 385 3.59 5.32 13.56
CA LYS A 385 4.47 5.84 14.63
C LYS A 385 5.18 4.76 15.45
N ASP A 386 4.54 3.59 15.62
CA ASP A 386 5.07 2.45 16.35
C ASP A 386 5.41 1.27 15.39
N ASP A 387 5.53 1.53 14.08
CA ASP A 387 5.84 0.49 13.08
C ASP A 387 7.27 -0.02 13.25
N VAL A 388 7.41 -1.27 13.66
CA VAL A 388 8.71 -1.89 13.98
C VAL A 388 9.66 -1.96 12.79
N THR A 389 9.13 -1.99 11.56
CA THR A 389 9.96 -2.02 10.33
C THR A 389 10.51 -0.63 10.02
N LEU A 390 9.71 0.41 10.24
CA LEU A 390 10.13 1.81 9.99
C LEU A 390 11.06 2.34 11.08
N LEU A 391 10.93 1.84 12.32
CA LEU A 391 11.77 2.24 13.45
C LEU A 391 13.15 1.54 13.46
N ARG A 392 13.35 0.50 12.62
CA ARG A 392 14.61 -0.22 12.48
C ARG A 392 15.62 0.52 11.62
#